data_c0d8d362fa37b13f6e08e74e222f8e4e
#
_entry.id   c0d8d362fa37b13f6e08e74e222f8e4e
#
_cell.length_a   1.000
_cell.length_b   1.000
_cell.length_c   1.000
_cell.angle_alpha   90.00
_cell.angle_beta   90.00
_cell.angle_gamma   90.00
#
_symmetry.space_group_name_H-M   'P 1'
#
loop_
_entity.id
_entity.type
_entity.pdbx_description
1 polymer ?
#
loop_
_entity_poly.entity_id
_entity_poly.type
_entity_poly.pdbx_seq_one_letter_code
_entity_poly.pdbx_strand_id
1 'polypeptide(L)'
;MPTSELDIKDANIIRMLKEDSRASTQAIADALAMPRVTVHDRIRRLQERGIVRRFTVELGKEELGWSLHAFILANWAGERGETDRRDVAQEICSMPFVVGCHIVT
;
A
#
# COMPACT_ATOMS: atom_id res chain seq x y z
N MET A 1 -13.91 7.01 -13.59
CA MET A 1 -12.94 6.95 -12.48
C MET A 1 -12.98 5.59 -11.83
N PRO A 2 -11.83 5.03 -11.49
CA PRO A 2 -11.76 3.71 -10.86
C PRO A 2 -12.58 3.58 -9.58
N THR A 3 -12.73 4.66 -8.84
CA THR A 3 -13.51 4.68 -7.60
C THR A 3 -14.99 4.39 -7.80
N SER A 4 -15.51 4.56 -9.01
CA SER A 4 -16.92 4.26 -9.31
C SER A 4 -17.22 2.76 -9.27
N GLU A 5 -16.19 1.93 -9.34
CA GLU A 5 -16.32 0.48 -9.28
C GLU A 5 -16.33 -0.06 -7.85
N LEU A 6 -16.05 0.78 -6.86
CA LEU A 6 -16.13 0.42 -5.46
C LEU A 6 -17.50 0.75 -4.91
N ASP A 7 -18.17 -0.25 -4.37
CA ASP A 7 -19.42 0.01 -3.67
C ASP A 7 -19.13 0.42 -2.21
N ILE A 8 -20.18 0.82 -1.49
CA ILE A 8 -20.04 1.28 -0.12
C ILE A 8 -19.57 0.16 0.82
N LYS A 9 -19.94 -1.09 0.53
CA LYS A 9 -19.52 -2.24 1.31
C LYS A 9 -18.02 -2.47 1.19
N ASP A 10 -17.48 -2.38 -0.03
CA ASP A 10 -16.05 -2.49 -0.27
C ASP A 10 -15.29 -1.35 0.42
N ALA A 11 -15.80 -0.13 0.33
CA ALA A 11 -15.20 1.02 0.99
C ALA A 11 -15.15 0.84 2.51
N ASN A 12 -16.19 0.31 3.11
CA ASN A 12 -16.23 0.03 4.55
C ASN A 12 -15.25 -1.07 4.96
N ILE A 13 -15.12 -2.12 4.15
CA ILE A 13 -14.14 -3.18 4.39
C ILE A 13 -12.72 -2.62 4.34
N ILE A 14 -12.41 -1.82 3.33
CA ILE A 14 -11.10 -1.18 3.19
C ILE A 14 -10.81 -0.30 4.39
N ARG A 15 -11.77 0.49 4.84
CA ARG A 15 -11.59 1.35 6.01
C ARG A 15 -11.22 0.54 7.25
N MET A 16 -11.90 -0.57 7.49
CA MET A 16 -11.62 -1.44 8.64
C MET A 16 -10.24 -2.07 8.54
N LEU A 17 -9.85 -2.53 7.34
CA LEU A 17 -8.52 -3.09 7.11
C LEU A 17 -7.40 -2.06 7.26
N LYS A 18 -7.67 -0.80 6.92
CA LYS A 18 -6.69 0.28 7.13
C LYS A 18 -6.49 0.60 8.60
N GLU A 19 -7.52 0.48 9.41
CA GLU A 19 -7.42 0.66 10.85
C GLU A 19 -6.70 -0.50 11.53
N ASP A 20 -7.02 -1.73 11.13
CA ASP A 20 -6.39 -2.94 11.64
C ASP A 20 -6.38 -4.03 10.56
N SER A 21 -5.25 -4.18 9.89
CA SER A 21 -5.08 -5.17 8.84
C SER A 21 -5.12 -6.61 9.36
N ARG A 22 -5.01 -6.81 10.68
CA ARG A 22 -5.09 -8.13 11.32
C ARG A 22 -6.51 -8.48 11.74
N ALA A 23 -7.47 -7.59 11.53
CA ALA A 23 -8.86 -7.89 11.86
C ALA A 23 -9.31 -9.15 11.12
N SER A 24 -9.94 -10.07 11.86
CA SER A 24 -10.44 -11.30 11.24
C SER A 24 -11.61 -11.01 10.32
N THR A 25 -11.82 -11.88 9.35
CA THR A 25 -12.99 -11.79 8.46
C THR A 25 -14.28 -11.79 9.26
N GLN A 26 -14.34 -12.58 10.34
CA GLN A 26 -15.51 -12.63 11.21
C GLN A 26 -15.73 -11.31 11.95
N ALA A 27 -14.67 -10.68 12.46
CA ALA A 27 -14.78 -9.39 13.14
C ALA A 27 -15.30 -8.30 12.20
N ILE A 28 -14.83 -8.29 10.96
CA ILE A 28 -15.31 -7.34 9.94
C ILE A 28 -16.77 -7.63 9.61
N ALA A 29 -17.12 -8.88 9.42
CA ALA A 29 -18.49 -9.29 9.12
C ALA A 29 -19.46 -8.86 10.23
N ASP A 30 -19.08 -9.07 11.49
CA ASP A 30 -19.88 -8.67 12.64
C ASP A 30 -20.07 -7.15 12.70
N ALA A 31 -18.98 -6.41 12.50
CA ALA A 31 -19.01 -4.95 12.55
C ALA A 31 -19.86 -4.34 11.43
N LEU A 32 -19.84 -4.93 10.24
CA LEU A 32 -20.54 -4.42 9.07
C LEU A 32 -21.91 -5.08 8.83
N ALA A 33 -22.32 -6.00 9.72
CA ALA A 33 -23.57 -6.76 9.58
C ALA A 33 -23.66 -7.46 8.23
N MET A 34 -22.61 -8.15 7.84
CA MET A 34 -22.49 -8.89 6.58
C MET A 34 -22.16 -10.35 6.86
N PRO A 35 -22.57 -11.27 5.97
CA PRO A 35 -22.10 -12.65 6.09
C PRO A 35 -20.59 -12.75 5.94
N ARG A 36 -19.97 -13.62 6.74
CA ARG A 36 -18.51 -13.83 6.70
C ARG A 36 -18.02 -14.21 5.31
N VAL A 37 -18.74 -15.08 4.62
CA VAL A 37 -18.37 -15.52 3.27
C VAL A 37 -18.36 -14.34 2.30
N THR A 38 -19.30 -13.42 2.43
CA THR A 38 -19.38 -12.23 1.59
C THR A 38 -18.17 -11.32 1.83
N VAL A 39 -17.77 -11.11 3.09
CA VAL A 39 -16.58 -10.31 3.42
C VAL A 39 -15.33 -10.96 2.85
N HIS A 40 -15.18 -12.26 3.04
CA HIS A 40 -14.05 -13.02 2.51
C HIS A 40 -13.93 -12.88 0.98
N ASP A 41 -15.06 -13.06 0.27
CA ASP A 41 -15.09 -12.93 -1.19
C ASP A 41 -14.75 -11.52 -1.66
N ARG A 42 -15.27 -10.51 -0.98
CA ARG A 42 -14.99 -9.12 -1.34
C ARG A 42 -13.52 -8.76 -1.14
N ILE A 43 -12.91 -9.19 -0.04
CA ILE A 43 -11.48 -8.98 0.20
C ILE A 43 -10.66 -9.67 -0.90
N ARG A 44 -10.99 -10.90 -1.25
CA ARG A 44 -10.30 -11.63 -2.32
C ARG A 44 -10.38 -10.88 -3.65
N ARG A 45 -11.56 -10.38 -4.01
CA ARG A 45 -11.75 -9.61 -5.25
C ARG A 45 -10.97 -8.30 -5.23
N LEU A 46 -10.93 -7.62 -4.08
CA LEU A 46 -10.14 -6.40 -3.94
C LEU A 46 -8.64 -6.66 -4.13
N GLN A 47 -8.17 -7.81 -3.67
CA GLN A 47 -6.79 -8.24 -3.91
C GLN A 47 -6.54 -8.58 -5.38
N GLU A 48 -7.44 -9.35 -6.00
CA GLU A 48 -7.34 -9.72 -7.41
C GLU A 48 -7.34 -8.51 -8.34
N ARG A 49 -8.12 -7.49 -8.00
CA ARG A 49 -8.20 -6.23 -8.75
C ARG A 49 -7.04 -5.29 -8.46
N GLY A 50 -6.15 -5.64 -7.54
CA GLY A 50 -5.03 -4.79 -7.17
C GLY A 50 -5.37 -3.57 -6.34
N ILE A 51 -6.61 -3.47 -5.84
CA ILE A 51 -7.04 -2.36 -4.97
C ILE A 51 -6.40 -2.53 -3.60
N VAL A 52 -6.49 -3.73 -3.03
CA VAL A 52 -5.70 -4.12 -1.87
C VAL A 52 -4.46 -4.81 -2.40
N ARG A 53 -3.33 -4.15 -2.34
CA ARG A 53 -2.10 -4.67 -2.93
C ARG A 53 -1.39 -5.64 -2.00
N ARG A 54 -1.41 -5.37 -0.70
CA ARG A 54 -0.78 -6.23 0.31
C ARG A 54 -1.25 -5.83 1.70
N PHE A 55 -1.09 -6.75 2.61
CA PHE A 55 -1.23 -6.50 4.04
C PHE A 55 0.16 -6.26 4.60
N THR A 56 0.33 -5.20 5.34
CA THR A 56 1.65 -4.80 5.83
C THR A 56 1.53 -4.19 7.22
N VAL A 57 2.65 -3.79 7.77
CA VAL A 57 2.72 -3.11 9.05
C VAL A 57 3.36 -1.75 8.89
N GLU A 58 2.94 -0.82 9.71
CA GLU A 58 3.60 0.46 9.87
C GLU A 58 4.54 0.38 11.06
N LEU A 59 5.80 0.76 10.85
CA LEU A 59 6.82 0.63 11.89
C LEU A 59 7.03 1.95 12.61
N GLY A 60 7.18 1.88 13.92
CA GLY A 60 7.65 3.01 14.73
C GLY A 60 9.15 3.19 14.52
N LYS A 61 9.53 4.07 13.63
CA LYS A 61 10.93 4.26 13.22
C LYS A 61 11.79 4.75 14.37
N GLU A 62 11.25 5.62 15.22
CA GLU A 62 11.96 6.13 16.38
C GLU A 62 12.29 5.01 17.38
N GLU A 63 11.34 4.11 17.61
CA GLU A 63 11.52 2.97 18.51
C GLU A 63 12.53 1.95 17.96
N LEU A 64 12.74 1.94 16.63
CA LEU A 64 13.79 1.14 16.00
C LEU A 64 15.15 1.84 16.03
N GLY A 65 15.23 3.05 16.58
CA GLY A 65 16.46 3.82 16.62
C GLY A 65 16.72 4.68 15.38
N TRP A 66 15.74 4.81 14.51
CA TRP A 66 15.85 5.65 13.31
C TRP A 66 15.41 7.08 13.67
N SER A 67 16.35 7.85 14.19
CA SER A 67 16.07 9.18 14.71
C SER A 67 16.06 10.28 13.65
N LEU A 68 16.58 10.00 12.46
CA LEU A 68 16.63 10.96 11.35
C LEU A 68 15.79 10.46 10.19
N HIS A 69 14.92 11.35 9.69
CA HIS A 69 14.13 11.10 8.50
C HIS A 69 14.36 12.24 7.52
N ALA A 70 14.75 11.93 6.31
CA ALA A 70 15.08 12.95 5.31
C ALA A 70 14.47 12.61 3.95
N PHE A 71 14.12 13.65 3.20
CA PHE A 71 13.75 13.53 1.80
C PHE A 71 14.92 14.02 0.95
N ILE A 72 15.26 13.23 -0.06
CA ILE A 72 16.32 13.58 -1.00
C ILE A 72 15.70 13.73 -2.38
N LEU A 73 15.89 14.90 -2.98
CA LEU A 73 15.47 15.16 -4.34
C LEU A 73 16.65 14.93 -5.26
N ALA A 74 16.51 14.01 -6.20
CA ALA A 74 17.56 13.69 -7.15
C ALA A 74 17.08 13.96 -8.57
N ASN A 75 17.96 14.53 -9.38
CA ASN A 75 17.69 14.78 -10.78
C ASN A 75 18.30 13.69 -11.65
N TRP A 76 17.54 13.25 -12.63
CA TRP A 76 18.01 12.32 -13.63
C TRP A 76 19.00 13.00 -14.57
N ALA A 77 20.21 12.45 -14.66
CA ALA A 77 21.29 12.98 -15.49
C ALA A 77 21.66 12.08 -16.67
N GLY A 78 20.99 10.93 -16.80
CA GLY A 78 21.26 10.00 -17.88
C GLY A 78 20.73 10.49 -19.22
N GLU A 79 21.38 10.07 -20.31
CA GLU A 79 20.91 10.33 -21.65
C GLU A 79 19.78 9.36 -22.04
N ARG A 80 18.96 9.79 -23.02
CA ARG A 80 17.87 8.98 -23.52
C ARG A 80 18.40 7.65 -24.10
N GLY A 81 17.88 6.53 -23.58
CA GLY A 81 18.18 5.20 -24.11
C GLY A 81 19.27 4.44 -23.40
N GLU A 82 20.00 5.06 -22.50
CA GLU A 82 21.06 4.36 -21.75
C GLU A 82 20.56 3.61 -20.54
N THR A 83 19.73 4.25 -19.72
CA THR A 83 19.16 3.62 -18.53
C THR A 83 17.80 4.26 -18.24
N ASP A 84 16.83 3.44 -17.94
CA ASP A 84 15.52 3.94 -17.56
C ASP A 84 15.55 4.45 -16.12
N ARG A 85 15.03 5.65 -15.91
CA ARG A 85 14.94 6.25 -14.57
C ARG A 85 14.12 5.38 -13.60
N ARG A 86 13.22 4.55 -14.11
CA ARG A 86 12.48 3.58 -13.28
C ARG A 86 13.39 2.50 -12.73
N ASP A 87 14.33 2.02 -13.52
CA ASP A 87 15.31 1.02 -13.07
C ASP A 87 16.21 1.61 -11.99
N VAL A 88 16.65 2.86 -12.15
CA VAL A 88 17.44 3.57 -11.14
C VAL A 88 16.62 3.75 -9.86
N ALA A 89 15.35 4.13 -9.98
CA ALA A 89 14.47 4.26 -8.83
C ALA A 89 14.29 2.94 -8.07
N GLN A 90 14.15 1.83 -8.79
CA GLN A 90 14.07 0.49 -8.17
C GLN A 90 15.35 0.14 -7.43
N GLU A 91 16.51 0.43 -8.02
CA GLU A 91 17.80 0.22 -7.36
C GLU A 91 17.92 1.04 -6.08
N ILE A 92 17.52 2.31 -6.12
CA ILE A 92 17.51 3.18 -4.94
C ILE A 92 16.58 2.62 -3.87
N CYS A 93 15.38 2.17 -4.25
CA CYS A 93 14.42 1.60 -3.31
C CYS A 93 14.91 0.32 -2.65
N SER A 94 15.84 -0.40 -3.28
CA SER A 94 16.42 -1.62 -2.71
C SER A 94 17.52 -1.35 -1.69
N MET A 95 18.01 -0.12 -1.59
CA MET A 95 19.04 0.25 -0.63
C MET A 95 18.53 0.18 0.81
N PRO A 96 19.37 -0.25 1.76
CA PRO A 96 19.01 -0.21 3.17
C PRO A 96 18.62 1.21 3.60
N PHE A 97 17.61 1.31 4.44
CA PHE A 97 17.10 2.58 5.00
C PHE A 97 16.36 3.49 4.02
N VAL A 98 16.23 3.12 2.76
CA VAL A 98 15.33 3.80 1.83
C VAL A 98 13.92 3.23 2.00
N VAL A 99 12.98 4.07 2.45
CA VAL A 99 11.61 3.64 2.75
C VAL A 99 10.64 3.88 1.59
N GLY A 100 11.03 4.70 0.63
CA GLY A 100 10.21 4.94 -0.54
C GLY A 100 10.92 5.77 -1.57
N CYS A 101 10.46 5.68 -2.80
CA CYS A 101 10.98 6.43 -3.91
C CYS A 101 9.83 6.80 -4.83
N HIS A 102 9.75 8.07 -5.21
CA HIS A 102 8.69 8.56 -6.09
C HIS A 102 9.31 9.28 -7.28
N ILE A 103 8.86 8.93 -8.46
CA ILE A 103 9.24 9.65 -9.68
C ILE A 103 8.25 10.79 -9.86
N VAL A 104 8.78 12.02 -9.86
CA VAL A 104 7.99 13.22 -10.12
C VAL A 104 8.34 13.79 -11.46
N THR A 105 7.37 14.35 -12.14
CA THR A 105 7.56 14.94 -13.49
C THR A 105 7.44 16.45 -13.47
#